data_b9045c9edd72414af02b34803abc976d
#
_entry.id   b9045c9edd72414af02b34803abc976d
#
_cell.length_a   1.000
_cell.length_b   1.000
_cell.length_c   1.000
_cell.angle_alpha   90.00
_cell.angle_beta   90.00
_cell.angle_gamma   90.00
#
_symmetry.space_group_name_H-M   'P 1'
#
loop_
_entity.id
_entity.type
_entity.pdbx_description
1 polymer ?
#
loop_
_entity_poly.entity_id
_entity_poly.type
_entity_poly.pdbx_seq_one_letter_code
_entity_poly.pdbx_strand_id
1 'polypeptide(L)'
;VQVTEGGYAGKLLLARKSMKMFFLRKLPIEKRKKDASSSNVHPYEIVEMDLGAVLADSEMGKMKKVSAYERICGDIPAEMGVGGDIALDATEKVAYFRVGKEEAAKYLPVGTKLEGGFGPKNKGAGPTGIASMNLETGELKHVISLPFETGHVQANPWVPGEIIFCWETGGKAPQRTWMVN
;
A
#
# COMPACT_ATOMS: atom_id res chain seq x y z
N VAL A 1 24.52 -5.41 4.84
CA VAL A 1 24.20 -4.02 5.26
C VAL A 1 22.75 -3.95 5.66
N GLN A 2 22.45 -3.39 6.83
CA GLN A 2 21.09 -3.12 7.25
C GLN A 2 20.62 -1.84 6.52
N VAL A 3 19.47 -1.91 5.83
CA VAL A 3 18.97 -0.79 5.01
C VAL A 3 17.74 -0.09 5.61
N THR A 4 17.27 -0.50 6.79
CA THR A 4 16.18 0.17 7.51
C THR A 4 16.49 0.24 8.99
N GLU A 5 16.05 1.28 9.69
CA GLU A 5 16.20 1.49 11.13
C GLU A 5 14.86 1.67 11.83
N GLY A 6 14.83 1.26 13.12
CA GLY A 6 13.94 1.78 14.16
C GLY A 6 12.45 1.68 13.93
N GLY A 7 11.97 0.70 13.21
CA GLY A 7 10.54 0.59 13.02
C GLY A 7 10.12 -0.63 12.21
N TYR A 8 8.81 -0.80 12.13
CA TYR A 8 8.24 -1.81 11.26
C TYR A 8 8.30 -1.29 9.82
N ALA A 9 9.19 -1.88 9.03
CA ALA A 9 9.22 -1.74 7.58
C ALA A 9 8.60 -3.01 6.98
N GLY A 10 7.54 -2.84 6.21
CA GLY A 10 6.85 -3.96 5.56
C GLY A 10 6.42 -3.61 4.14
N LYS A 11 6.04 -4.62 3.38
CA LYS A 11 5.53 -4.42 2.02
C LYS A 11 6.54 -3.70 1.12
N LEU A 12 7.68 -4.35 0.92
CA LEU A 12 8.79 -3.79 0.14
C LEU A 12 8.50 -3.84 -1.36
N LEU A 13 8.84 -2.76 -2.05
CA LEU A 13 8.82 -2.64 -3.51
C LEU A 13 10.20 -2.19 -4.00
N LEU A 14 10.71 -2.87 -5.01
CA LEU A 14 11.94 -2.48 -5.69
C LEU A 14 11.59 -1.77 -7.00
N ALA A 15 12.09 -0.57 -7.16
CA ALA A 15 12.01 0.18 -8.39
C ALA A 15 13.01 -0.39 -9.40
N ARG A 16 12.54 -0.71 -10.60
CA ARG A 16 13.33 -1.42 -11.61
C ARG A 16 14.30 -0.51 -12.38
N LYS A 17 14.00 0.80 -12.40
CA LYS A 17 14.74 1.78 -13.22
C LYS A 17 15.60 2.70 -12.36
N SER A 18 15.10 3.10 -11.19
CA SER A 18 15.69 4.16 -10.39
C SER A 18 16.61 3.66 -9.26
N MET A 19 16.79 2.35 -9.10
CA MET A 19 17.55 1.76 -7.99
C MET A 19 17.06 2.25 -6.61
N LYS A 20 15.73 2.38 -6.48
CA LYS A 20 15.06 2.77 -5.24
C LYS A 20 14.27 1.61 -4.66
N MET A 21 14.07 1.65 -3.35
CA MET A 21 13.17 0.77 -2.63
C MET A 21 12.09 1.61 -1.98
N PHE A 22 10.84 1.17 -2.06
CA PHE A 22 9.73 1.78 -1.34
C PHE A 22 9.17 0.79 -0.33
N PHE A 23 8.72 1.29 0.81
CA PHE A 23 8.10 0.45 1.82
C PHE A 23 7.11 1.23 2.67
N LEU A 24 6.18 0.50 3.28
CA LEU A 24 5.28 1.03 4.30
C LEU A 24 5.99 1.01 5.65
N ARG A 25 6.04 2.16 6.32
CA ARG A 25 6.47 2.28 7.69
C ARG A 25 5.28 2.67 8.57
N LYS A 26 5.08 1.88 9.63
CA LYS A 26 4.04 2.15 10.61
C LYS A 26 4.45 3.33 11.48
N LEU A 27 3.60 4.33 11.59
CA LEU A 27 3.88 5.48 12.43
C LEU A 27 3.73 5.16 13.92
N PRO A 28 4.52 5.80 14.81
CA PRO A 28 4.37 5.67 16.27
C PRO A 28 2.95 6.01 16.72
N ILE A 29 2.54 5.41 17.85
CA ILE A 29 1.20 5.59 18.44
C ILE A 29 0.93 7.06 18.81
N GLU A 30 1.97 7.82 19.15
CA GLU A 30 1.89 9.24 19.51
C GLU A 30 1.36 10.14 18.37
N LYS A 31 1.52 9.70 17.12
CA LYS A 31 0.93 10.37 15.94
C LYS A 31 -0.51 9.93 15.63
N ARG A 32 -1.12 9.10 16.46
CA ARG A 32 -2.54 8.75 16.32
C ARG A 32 -3.40 9.93 16.77
N LYS A 33 -4.34 10.35 15.94
CA LYS A 33 -5.46 11.17 16.41
C LYS A 33 -6.25 10.34 17.42
N LYS A 34 -6.58 10.94 18.59
CA LYS A 34 -7.26 10.27 19.72
C LYS A 34 -8.62 9.63 19.39
N ASP A 35 -9.16 9.89 18.21
CA ASP A 35 -10.52 9.50 17.79
C ASP A 35 -10.60 8.21 16.96
N ALA A 36 -9.48 7.50 16.74
CA ALA A 36 -9.50 6.23 16.04
C ALA A 36 -10.11 5.13 16.94
N SER A 37 -11.39 4.91 16.81
CA SER A 37 -12.20 4.00 17.64
C SER A 37 -11.93 2.50 17.44
N SER A 38 -11.05 2.11 16.50
CA SER A 38 -10.71 0.70 16.30
C SER A 38 -9.24 0.42 16.64
N SER A 39 -9.03 -0.55 17.50
CA SER A 39 -7.74 -0.92 18.11
C SER A 39 -6.67 -1.44 17.13
N ASN A 40 -7.00 -1.62 15.83
CA ASN A 40 -6.12 -2.26 14.85
C ASN A 40 -5.79 -1.39 13.62
N VAL A 41 -6.26 -0.14 13.56
CA VAL A 41 -6.02 0.74 12.44
C VAL A 41 -4.84 1.66 12.77
N HIS A 42 -3.81 1.63 11.95
CA HIS A 42 -2.59 2.39 12.14
C HIS A 42 -2.37 3.34 10.97
N PRO A 43 -1.89 4.57 11.25
CA PRO A 43 -1.34 5.41 10.21
C PRO A 43 -0.03 4.82 9.70
N TYR A 44 0.24 5.03 8.42
CA TYR A 44 1.47 4.62 7.76
C TYR A 44 2.08 5.81 7.02
N GLU A 45 3.33 5.67 6.66
CA GLU A 45 3.97 6.50 5.65
C GLU A 45 4.59 5.60 4.58
N ILE A 46 4.68 6.11 3.35
CA ILE A 46 5.49 5.49 2.32
C ILE A 46 6.86 6.15 2.35
N VAL A 47 7.89 5.33 2.50
CA VAL A 47 9.29 5.75 2.53
C VAL A 47 9.98 5.27 1.27
N GLU A 48 10.73 6.17 0.65
CA GLU A 48 11.67 5.88 -0.42
C GLU A 48 13.06 5.73 0.17
N MET A 49 13.79 4.71 -0.24
CA MET A 49 15.20 4.47 0.08
C MET A 49 16.02 4.52 -1.21
N ASP A 50 17.06 5.33 -1.24
CA ASP A 50 18.02 5.36 -2.36
C ASP A 50 19.02 4.22 -2.22
N LEU A 51 18.70 3.07 -2.83
CA LEU A 51 19.58 1.90 -2.83
C LEU A 51 20.86 2.13 -3.63
N GLY A 52 20.83 2.94 -4.67
CA GLY A 52 22.01 3.29 -5.44
C GLY A 52 23.07 3.98 -4.59
N ALA A 53 22.63 4.97 -3.81
CA ALA A 53 23.52 5.67 -2.87
C ALA A 53 24.01 4.75 -1.73
N VAL A 54 23.13 3.88 -1.20
CA VAL A 54 23.51 2.89 -0.16
C VAL A 54 24.62 1.98 -0.68
N LEU A 55 24.46 1.43 -1.88
CA LEU A 55 25.45 0.51 -2.47
C LEU A 55 26.79 1.23 -2.74
N ALA A 56 26.74 2.41 -3.35
CA ALA A 56 27.93 3.19 -3.64
C ALA A 56 28.74 3.57 -2.39
N ASP A 57 28.04 4.05 -1.34
CA ASP A 57 28.69 4.40 -0.07
C ASP A 57 29.23 3.15 0.65
N SER A 58 28.52 2.00 0.52
CA SER A 58 28.97 0.73 1.09
C SER A 58 30.27 0.24 0.44
N GLU A 59 30.35 0.28 -0.89
CA GLU A 59 31.55 -0.11 -1.64
C GLU A 59 32.76 0.77 -1.29
N MET A 60 32.52 2.04 -1.01
CA MET A 60 33.57 2.98 -0.58
C MET A 60 33.91 2.90 0.91
N GLY A 61 33.19 2.11 1.72
CA GLY A 61 33.33 2.08 3.17
C GLY A 61 32.90 3.38 3.86
N LYS A 62 32.01 4.17 3.22
CA LYS A 62 31.55 5.50 3.69
C LYS A 62 30.08 5.53 4.06
N MET A 63 29.56 4.43 4.59
CA MET A 63 28.16 4.34 5.00
C MET A 63 27.77 5.45 5.97
N LYS A 64 26.66 6.13 5.67
CA LYS A 64 25.98 7.08 6.54
C LYS A 64 24.94 6.38 7.40
N LYS A 65 24.28 7.13 8.30
CA LYS A 65 23.07 6.64 8.97
C LYS A 65 21.99 6.33 7.93
N VAL A 66 21.21 5.27 8.14
CA VAL A 66 20.17 4.82 7.23
C VAL A 66 19.21 5.93 6.85
N SER A 67 18.82 6.77 7.82
CA SER A 67 17.94 7.92 7.58
C SER A 67 18.48 8.95 6.57
N ALA A 68 19.78 8.95 6.28
CA ALA A 68 20.37 9.83 5.26
C ALA A 68 20.08 9.39 3.82
N TYR A 69 19.59 8.18 3.65
CA TYR A 69 19.19 7.61 2.36
C TYR A 69 17.67 7.53 2.18
N GLU A 70 16.92 7.91 3.21
CA GLU A 70 15.46 7.86 3.23
C GLU A 70 14.83 9.20 2.85
N ARG A 71 13.69 9.13 2.16
CA ARG A 71 12.78 10.24 1.94
C ARG A 71 11.35 9.77 2.23
N ILE A 72 10.62 10.53 3.04
CA ILE A 72 9.19 10.29 3.24
C ILE A 72 8.45 10.81 2.00
N CYS A 73 7.70 9.93 1.34
CA CYS A 73 6.88 10.27 0.18
C CYS A 73 5.56 10.91 0.59
N GLY A 74 4.97 10.42 1.66
CA GLY A 74 3.70 10.94 2.20
C GLY A 74 3.12 10.05 3.27
N ASP A 75 2.19 10.61 4.03
CA ASP A 75 1.47 9.94 5.11
C ASP A 75 0.17 9.32 4.59
N ILE A 76 -0.17 8.15 5.10
CA ILE A 76 -1.45 7.50 4.86
C ILE A 76 -2.24 7.51 6.17
N PRO A 77 -3.36 8.25 6.24
CA PRO A 77 -4.17 8.36 7.43
C PRO A 77 -4.71 7.01 7.91
N ALA A 78 -4.84 6.86 9.23
CA ALA A 78 -5.30 5.63 9.84
C ALA A 78 -6.72 5.22 9.37
N GLU A 79 -7.59 6.20 9.15
CA GLU A 79 -8.97 6.01 8.67
C GLU A 79 -9.06 5.34 7.30
N MET A 80 -8.01 5.40 6.48
CA MET A 80 -7.98 4.65 5.22
C MET A 80 -7.92 3.13 5.41
N GLY A 81 -7.58 2.66 6.62
CA GLY A 81 -7.58 1.23 6.94
C GLY A 81 -6.65 0.41 6.05
N VAL A 82 -5.48 0.95 5.75
CA VAL A 82 -4.51 0.32 4.85
C VAL A 82 -4.12 -1.07 5.33
N GLY A 83 -4.15 -2.02 4.43
CA GLY A 83 -3.76 -3.40 4.69
C GLY A 83 -3.40 -4.13 3.41
N GLY A 84 -2.76 -5.27 3.55
CA GLY A 84 -2.38 -6.07 2.39
C GLY A 84 -1.14 -5.54 1.68
N ASP A 85 -1.11 -5.72 0.36
CA ASP A 85 0.05 -5.41 -0.46
C ASP A 85 0.02 -3.96 -0.96
N ILE A 86 1.19 -3.47 -1.35
CA ILE A 86 1.34 -2.25 -2.14
C ILE A 86 1.94 -2.62 -3.50
N ALA A 87 1.72 -1.78 -4.50
CA ALA A 87 2.25 -1.97 -5.84
C ALA A 87 2.83 -0.67 -6.38
N LEU A 88 3.92 -0.76 -7.14
CA LEU A 88 4.58 0.39 -7.74
C LEU A 88 4.21 0.48 -9.23
N ASP A 89 3.76 1.64 -9.64
CA ASP A 89 3.43 1.95 -11.03
C ASP A 89 4.66 1.86 -11.96
N ALA A 90 4.41 1.64 -13.26
CA ALA A 90 5.45 1.58 -14.29
C ALA A 90 6.30 2.85 -14.40
N THR A 91 5.79 4.00 -13.97
CA THR A 91 6.52 5.26 -13.90
C THR A 91 7.44 5.38 -12.69
N GLU A 92 7.27 4.50 -11.69
CA GLU A 92 7.90 4.56 -10.37
C GLU A 92 7.57 5.84 -9.55
N LYS A 93 6.48 6.54 -9.95
CA LYS A 93 6.01 7.78 -9.31
C LYS A 93 4.70 7.62 -8.55
N VAL A 94 4.02 6.50 -8.70
CA VAL A 94 2.73 6.22 -8.07
C VAL A 94 2.78 4.86 -7.38
N ALA A 95 2.35 4.82 -6.13
CA ALA A 95 2.12 3.58 -5.40
C ALA A 95 0.62 3.33 -5.23
N TYR A 96 0.19 2.09 -5.42
CA TYR A 96 -1.18 1.64 -5.17
C TYR A 96 -1.23 0.77 -3.93
N PHE A 97 -2.29 0.88 -3.15
CA PHE A 97 -2.49 0.10 -1.93
C PHE A 97 -3.98 -0.12 -1.64
N ARG A 98 -4.25 -1.20 -0.92
CA ARG A 98 -5.61 -1.50 -0.49
C ARG A 98 -6.06 -0.56 0.62
N VAL A 99 -7.32 -0.10 0.54
CA VAL A 99 -8.00 0.62 1.61
C VAL A 99 -9.11 -0.23 2.24
N GLY A 100 -9.41 0.07 3.50
CA GLY A 100 -10.37 -0.66 4.31
C GLY A 100 -11.83 -0.37 3.98
N LYS A 101 -12.71 -1.02 4.74
CA LYS A 101 -14.16 -1.00 4.50
C LYS A 101 -14.77 0.39 4.59
N GLU A 102 -14.39 1.14 5.61
CA GLU A 102 -14.95 2.49 5.87
C GLU A 102 -14.57 3.46 4.75
N GLU A 103 -13.33 3.44 4.31
CA GLU A 103 -12.88 4.29 3.21
C GLU A 103 -13.55 3.89 1.89
N ALA A 104 -13.55 2.59 1.56
CA ALA A 104 -14.13 2.09 0.33
C ALA A 104 -15.64 2.37 0.24
N ALA A 105 -16.38 2.28 1.35
CA ALA A 105 -17.81 2.53 1.38
C ALA A 105 -18.22 3.94 0.94
N LYS A 106 -17.33 4.92 1.11
CA LYS A 106 -17.59 6.32 0.70
C LYS A 106 -17.79 6.49 -0.81
N TYR A 107 -17.24 5.58 -1.60
CA TYR A 107 -17.21 5.67 -3.07
C TYR A 107 -18.07 4.62 -3.77
N LEU A 108 -18.71 3.72 -3.02
CA LEU A 108 -19.63 2.77 -3.63
C LEU A 108 -20.98 3.44 -3.94
N PRO A 109 -21.61 3.12 -5.09
CA PRO A 109 -22.95 3.57 -5.37
C PRO A 109 -23.94 3.14 -4.28
N VAL A 110 -24.91 4.03 -3.97
CA VAL A 110 -25.96 3.74 -2.99
C VAL A 110 -26.73 2.49 -3.42
N GLY A 111 -26.95 1.57 -2.49
CA GLY A 111 -27.65 0.31 -2.77
C GLY A 111 -26.76 -0.80 -3.35
N THR A 112 -25.44 -0.58 -3.46
CA THR A 112 -24.53 -1.66 -3.88
C THR A 112 -24.65 -2.85 -2.96
N LYS A 113 -24.98 -4.03 -3.53
CA LYS A 113 -25.00 -5.29 -2.79
C LYS A 113 -23.56 -5.72 -2.48
N LEU A 114 -23.25 -5.82 -1.20
CA LEU A 114 -21.95 -6.28 -0.76
C LEU A 114 -21.85 -7.80 -0.85
N GLU A 115 -20.68 -8.28 -1.24
CA GLU A 115 -20.39 -9.70 -1.25
C GLU A 115 -20.14 -10.22 0.17
N GLY A 116 -20.74 -11.37 0.46
CA GLY A 116 -20.45 -12.12 1.67
C GLY A 116 -19.11 -12.81 1.62
N GLY A 117 -18.63 -13.21 2.80
CA GLY A 117 -17.34 -13.90 2.89
C GLY A 117 -17.50 -15.42 2.92
N PHE A 118 -16.36 -16.08 2.85
CA PHE A 118 -16.22 -17.54 2.85
C PHE A 118 -15.60 -18.05 4.14
N GLY A 119 -16.21 -19.10 4.67
CA GLY A 119 -15.73 -19.82 5.85
C GLY A 119 -15.82 -19.02 7.17
N PRO A 120 -15.29 -19.58 8.28
CA PRO A 120 -15.44 -19.01 9.61
C PRO A 120 -14.83 -17.62 9.81
N LYS A 121 -13.82 -17.28 9.00
CA LYS A 121 -13.13 -15.98 9.05
C LYS A 121 -13.77 -14.94 8.12
N ASN A 122 -14.90 -15.26 7.49
CA ASN A 122 -15.62 -14.38 6.57
C ASN A 122 -14.70 -13.74 5.49
N LYS A 123 -13.74 -14.51 4.97
CA LYS A 123 -12.79 -14.04 3.96
C LYS A 123 -13.51 -13.65 2.67
N GLY A 124 -13.12 -12.54 2.11
CA GLY A 124 -13.70 -12.03 0.86
C GLY A 124 -14.87 -11.08 1.04
N ALA A 125 -15.38 -10.91 2.27
CA ALA A 125 -16.47 -9.98 2.55
C ALA A 125 -16.04 -8.53 2.34
N GLY A 126 -16.82 -7.80 1.53
CA GLY A 126 -16.59 -6.39 1.23
C GLY A 126 -17.19 -5.40 2.24
N PRO A 127 -17.13 -4.13 1.92
CA PRO A 127 -16.36 -3.58 0.79
C PRO A 127 -14.88 -3.40 1.08
N THR A 128 -14.07 -3.26 0.06
CA THR A 128 -12.71 -2.70 0.12
C THR A 128 -12.42 -1.93 -1.17
N GLY A 129 -11.29 -1.25 -1.24
CA GLY A 129 -10.93 -0.48 -2.41
C GLY A 129 -9.43 -0.41 -2.63
N ILE A 130 -9.05 0.30 -3.66
CA ILE A 130 -7.67 0.65 -3.97
C ILE A 130 -7.57 2.17 -4.02
N ALA A 131 -6.55 2.70 -3.39
CA ALA A 131 -6.13 4.09 -3.51
C ALA A 131 -4.71 4.15 -4.06
N SER A 132 -4.31 5.33 -4.50
CA SER A 132 -2.95 5.61 -4.95
C SER A 132 -2.36 6.79 -4.19
N MET A 133 -1.02 6.81 -4.12
CA MET A 133 -0.25 7.97 -3.67
C MET A 133 0.73 8.37 -4.76
N ASN A 134 0.75 9.66 -5.10
CA ASN A 134 1.83 10.23 -5.86
C ASN A 134 3.07 10.33 -4.94
N LEU A 135 4.13 9.62 -5.28
CA LEU A 135 5.34 9.49 -4.45
C LEU A 135 6.20 10.77 -4.42
N GLU A 136 5.98 11.71 -5.34
CA GLU A 136 6.68 13.00 -5.37
C GLU A 136 5.97 14.05 -4.51
N THR A 137 4.62 14.04 -4.51
CA THR A 137 3.81 15.08 -3.86
C THR A 137 3.12 14.63 -2.57
N GLY A 138 3.00 13.30 -2.34
CA GLY A 138 2.21 12.74 -1.25
C GLY A 138 0.70 12.77 -1.48
N GLU A 139 0.22 13.23 -2.66
CA GLU A 139 -1.20 13.33 -2.97
C GLU A 139 -1.85 11.94 -3.01
N LEU A 140 -2.93 11.79 -2.25
CA LEU A 140 -3.74 10.57 -2.23
C LEU A 140 -4.93 10.69 -3.18
N LYS A 141 -5.21 9.61 -3.94
CA LYS A 141 -6.37 9.53 -4.83
C LYS A 141 -7.09 8.20 -4.67
N HIS A 142 -8.41 8.23 -4.67
CA HIS A 142 -9.22 7.05 -4.83
C HIS A 142 -9.09 6.50 -6.26
N VAL A 143 -8.94 5.18 -6.38
CA VAL A 143 -8.87 4.48 -7.68
C VAL A 143 -10.16 3.71 -7.94
N ILE A 144 -10.52 2.79 -7.05
CA ILE A 144 -11.74 1.97 -7.19
C ILE A 144 -12.22 1.48 -5.83
N SER A 145 -13.53 1.37 -5.67
CA SER A 145 -14.15 0.64 -4.56
C SER A 145 -14.92 -0.57 -5.08
N LEU A 146 -14.87 -1.64 -4.33
CA LEU A 146 -15.38 -2.95 -4.73
C LEU A 146 -16.28 -3.53 -3.63
N PRO A 147 -17.35 -4.27 -4.00
CA PRO A 147 -18.27 -4.85 -3.04
C PRO A 147 -17.70 -6.04 -2.28
N PHE A 148 -16.44 -6.39 -2.51
CA PHE A 148 -15.76 -7.55 -1.92
C PHE A 148 -14.38 -7.16 -1.34
N GLU A 149 -13.77 -8.09 -0.62
CA GLU A 149 -12.40 -7.91 -0.08
C GLU A 149 -11.36 -8.11 -1.19
N THR A 150 -10.57 -7.07 -1.48
CA THR A 150 -9.43 -7.15 -2.40
C THR A 150 -8.17 -7.63 -1.70
N GLY A 151 -7.34 -8.34 -2.43
CA GLY A 151 -6.00 -8.74 -2.03
C GLY A 151 -5.03 -8.77 -3.20
N HIS A 152 -3.75 -8.97 -2.93
CA HIS A 152 -2.69 -9.15 -3.92
C HIS A 152 -2.69 -8.08 -5.01
N VAL A 153 -2.70 -6.80 -4.59
CA VAL A 153 -2.62 -5.67 -5.53
C VAL A 153 -1.25 -5.67 -6.20
N GLN A 154 -1.26 -5.65 -7.53
CA GLN A 154 -0.06 -5.59 -8.36
C GLN A 154 -0.28 -4.56 -9.47
N ALA A 155 0.77 -3.85 -9.86
CA ALA A 155 0.74 -2.93 -11.00
C ALA A 155 1.50 -3.52 -12.18
N ASN A 156 1.04 -3.21 -13.40
CA ASN A 156 1.78 -3.55 -14.61
C ASN A 156 3.12 -2.79 -14.60
N PRO A 157 4.26 -3.50 -14.67
CA PRO A 157 5.55 -2.85 -14.58
C PRO A 157 5.98 -2.13 -15.87
N TRP A 158 5.16 -2.18 -16.93
CA TRP A 158 5.45 -1.57 -18.23
C TRP A 158 4.41 -0.53 -18.65
N VAL A 159 3.15 -0.72 -18.24
CA VAL A 159 2.02 0.14 -18.63
C VAL A 159 1.52 0.90 -17.40
N PRO A 160 1.67 2.24 -17.38
CA PRO A 160 1.16 3.05 -16.28
C PRO A 160 -0.35 2.92 -16.11
N GLY A 161 -0.82 2.93 -14.87
CA GLY A 161 -2.24 2.90 -14.54
C GLY A 161 -2.86 1.51 -14.46
N GLU A 162 -2.30 0.52 -15.14
CA GLU A 162 -2.85 -0.84 -15.11
C GLU A 162 -2.54 -1.54 -13.79
N ILE A 163 -3.60 -2.00 -13.12
CA ILE A 163 -3.52 -2.70 -11.86
C ILE A 163 -4.31 -4.00 -11.95
N ILE A 164 -3.75 -5.07 -11.42
CA ILE A 164 -4.47 -6.33 -11.19
C ILE A 164 -4.58 -6.59 -9.68
N PHE A 165 -5.65 -7.20 -9.29
CA PHE A 165 -5.93 -7.59 -7.92
C PHE A 165 -6.82 -8.82 -7.87
N CYS A 166 -6.93 -9.46 -6.72
CA CYS A 166 -7.82 -10.59 -6.57
C CYS A 166 -8.98 -10.30 -5.60
N TRP A 167 -10.06 -11.05 -5.72
CA TRP A 167 -11.02 -11.25 -4.66
C TRP A 167 -10.42 -12.23 -3.65
N GLU A 168 -10.19 -11.77 -2.41
CA GLU A 168 -9.49 -12.53 -1.37
C GLU A 168 -10.40 -13.57 -0.71
N THR A 169 -10.62 -14.68 -1.38
CA THR A 169 -11.55 -15.74 -0.95
C THR A 169 -10.88 -16.99 -0.41
N GLY A 170 -9.55 -17.01 -0.37
CA GLY A 170 -8.80 -18.23 -0.06
C GLY A 170 -8.99 -19.34 -1.12
N GLY A 171 -9.23 -18.96 -2.39
CA GLY A 171 -9.40 -19.90 -3.50
C GLY A 171 -10.81 -20.44 -3.70
N LYS A 172 -11.82 -19.88 -3.00
CA LYS A 172 -13.18 -20.42 -3.02
C LYS A 172 -14.13 -19.81 -4.05
N ALA A 173 -13.79 -18.65 -4.62
CA ALA A 173 -14.55 -18.07 -5.71
C ALA A 173 -14.02 -18.56 -7.08
N PRO A 174 -14.89 -18.80 -8.07
CA PRO A 174 -14.48 -19.24 -9.40
C PRO A 174 -13.72 -18.15 -10.16
N GLN A 175 -14.10 -16.88 -10.03
CA GLN A 175 -13.41 -15.75 -10.64
C GLN A 175 -12.77 -14.88 -9.56
N ARG A 176 -11.45 -14.81 -9.54
CA ARG A 176 -10.71 -14.13 -8.48
C ARG A 176 -9.86 -12.97 -8.97
N THR A 177 -9.44 -12.96 -10.22
CA THR A 177 -8.54 -11.97 -10.77
C THR A 177 -9.31 -10.90 -11.53
N TRP A 178 -9.03 -9.64 -11.19
CA TRP A 178 -9.65 -8.45 -11.74
C TRP A 178 -8.58 -7.48 -12.20
N MET A 179 -8.92 -6.65 -13.15
CA MET A 179 -8.04 -5.58 -13.64
C MET A 179 -8.81 -4.26 -13.70
N VAL A 180 -8.10 -3.17 -13.44
CA VAL A 180 -8.55 -1.80 -13.66
C VAL A 180 -7.44 -1.00 -14.35
N ASN A 181 -7.85 -0.07 -15.22
CA ASN A 181 -6.98 0.88 -15.92
C ASN A 181 -7.62 2.27 -15.87
#